data_1e77409981e205bf4037ac0745f1ea4c
#
_entry.id   1e77409981e205bf4037ac0745f1ea4c
#
_cell.length_a   1.000
_cell.length_b   1.000
_cell.length_c   1.000
_cell.angle_alpha   90.00
_cell.angle_beta   90.00
_cell.angle_gamma   90.00
#
_symmetry.space_group_name_H-M   'P 1'
#
loop_
_entity.id
_entity.type
_entity.pdbx_description
1 polymer ?
#
loop_
_entity_poly.entity_id
_entity_poly.type
_entity_poly.pdbx_seq_one_letter_code
_entity_poly.pdbx_strand_id
1 'polypeptide(L)'
;MIETDSNGLPVWASVGKKRLAHIERVTSLLRAWGAAMRLDPKEAQAWIDAGAWHDSLRDADEDELRELTGDMTTPEELLHGPAAAAKLEREGEKRRDVLEAIRYHTVGSPDWERTGKALYMADYLEPGRKFSREDRFFLAAQVPHSFDAVFRQVVRFRLDWSVREGNPLFPETVALWNSLR
;
A
#
# COMPACT_ATOMS: atom_id res chain seq x y z
N MET A 1 -18.11 3.18 -10.76
CA MET A 1 -17.65 1.85 -10.25
C MET A 1 -16.44 1.48 -11.09
N ILE A 2 -15.32 1.18 -10.48
CA ILE A 2 -14.11 0.79 -11.21
C ILE A 2 -14.34 -0.56 -11.89
N GLU A 3 -14.08 -0.63 -13.20
CA GLU A 3 -14.14 -1.88 -13.95
C GLU A 3 -12.90 -2.72 -13.63
N THR A 4 -13.13 -3.97 -13.20
CA THR A 4 -12.05 -4.86 -12.77
C THR A 4 -12.06 -6.19 -13.53
N ASP A 5 -10.88 -6.80 -13.66
CA ASP A 5 -10.71 -8.15 -14.21
C ASP A 5 -11.11 -9.25 -13.20
N SER A 6 -10.91 -10.51 -13.58
CA SER A 6 -11.20 -11.67 -12.72
C SER A 6 -10.36 -11.74 -11.43
N ASN A 7 -9.26 -11.01 -11.35
CA ASN A 7 -8.38 -10.92 -10.18
C ASN A 7 -8.72 -9.72 -9.29
N GLY A 8 -9.72 -8.90 -9.68
CA GLY A 8 -10.10 -7.68 -8.98
C GLY A 8 -9.19 -6.48 -9.26
N LEU A 9 -8.29 -6.57 -10.26
CA LEU A 9 -7.47 -5.44 -10.69
C LEU A 9 -8.25 -4.57 -11.67
N PRO A 10 -8.01 -3.24 -11.69
CA PRO A 10 -8.54 -2.40 -12.76
C PRO A 10 -8.15 -2.94 -14.14
N VAL A 11 -9.05 -2.90 -15.10
CA VAL A 11 -8.80 -3.46 -16.46
C VAL A 11 -7.60 -2.84 -17.17
N TRP A 12 -7.17 -1.67 -16.76
CA TRP A 12 -5.98 -0.96 -17.25
C TRP A 12 -4.70 -1.27 -16.46
N ALA A 13 -4.72 -2.20 -15.50
CA ALA A 13 -3.53 -2.50 -14.71
C ALA A 13 -2.38 -3.01 -15.58
N SER A 14 -1.20 -2.46 -15.35
CA SER A 14 0.05 -2.86 -15.99
C SER A 14 0.95 -3.57 -14.98
N VAL A 15 0.81 -4.90 -14.90
CA VAL A 15 1.52 -5.73 -13.92
C VAL A 15 1.92 -7.08 -14.50
N GLY A 16 3.18 -7.46 -14.28
CA GLY A 16 3.69 -8.78 -14.63
C GLY A 16 3.28 -9.84 -13.60
N LYS A 17 3.45 -11.12 -13.95
CA LYS A 17 3.06 -12.28 -13.12
C LYS A 17 3.60 -12.22 -11.67
N LYS A 18 4.85 -11.78 -11.50
CA LYS A 18 5.47 -11.66 -10.18
C LYS A 18 4.80 -10.60 -9.32
N ARG A 19 4.43 -9.47 -9.95
CA ARG A 19 3.73 -8.37 -9.29
C ARG A 19 2.30 -8.77 -8.95
N LEU A 20 1.60 -9.42 -9.85
CA LEU A 20 0.26 -9.96 -9.60
C LEU A 20 0.26 -10.88 -8.37
N ALA A 21 1.18 -11.82 -8.28
CA ALA A 21 1.29 -12.71 -7.12
C ALA A 21 1.57 -11.95 -5.81
N HIS A 22 2.31 -10.83 -5.86
CA HIS A 22 2.50 -9.95 -4.69
C HIS A 22 1.18 -9.29 -4.28
N ILE A 23 0.46 -8.68 -5.22
CA ILE A 23 -0.84 -8.05 -4.99
C ILE A 23 -1.83 -9.04 -4.37
N GLU A 24 -1.90 -10.26 -4.89
CA GLU A 24 -2.76 -11.32 -4.35
C GLU A 24 -2.44 -11.65 -2.88
N ARG A 25 -1.16 -11.72 -2.52
CA ARG A 25 -0.75 -11.99 -1.13
C ARG A 25 -1.06 -10.81 -0.20
N VAL A 26 -0.83 -9.57 -0.64
CA VAL A 26 -1.21 -8.36 0.10
C VAL A 26 -2.72 -8.33 0.33
N THR A 27 -3.51 -8.52 -0.71
CA THR A 27 -4.98 -8.53 -0.64
C THR A 27 -5.50 -9.65 0.27
N SER A 28 -4.87 -10.82 0.23
CA SER A 28 -5.22 -11.96 1.09
C SER A 28 -4.96 -11.67 2.57
N LEU A 29 -3.86 -10.99 2.91
CA LEU A 29 -3.61 -10.54 4.29
C LEU A 29 -4.67 -9.55 4.76
N LEU A 30 -4.98 -8.54 3.95
CA LEU A 30 -5.99 -7.53 4.29
C LEU A 30 -7.37 -8.16 4.51
N ARG A 31 -7.76 -9.11 3.66
CA ARG A 31 -9.00 -9.87 3.82
C ARG A 31 -9.02 -10.67 5.12
N ALA A 32 -7.93 -11.38 5.42
CA ALA A 32 -7.82 -12.18 6.63
C ALA A 32 -7.87 -11.31 7.90
N TRP A 33 -7.17 -10.18 7.92
CA TRP A 33 -7.21 -9.23 9.02
C TRP A 33 -8.57 -8.58 9.20
N GLY A 34 -9.21 -8.15 8.10
CA GLY A 34 -10.55 -7.58 8.14
C GLY A 34 -11.58 -8.54 8.74
N ALA A 35 -11.51 -9.82 8.37
CA ALA A 35 -12.37 -10.86 8.92
C ALA A 35 -12.08 -11.12 10.42
N ALA A 36 -10.79 -11.23 10.81
CA ALA A 36 -10.40 -11.47 12.20
C ALA A 36 -10.79 -10.30 13.12
N MET A 37 -10.71 -9.07 12.63
CA MET A 37 -11.07 -7.85 13.35
C MET A 37 -12.58 -7.55 13.28
N ARG A 38 -13.35 -8.33 12.54
CA ARG A 38 -14.80 -8.13 12.32
C ARG A 38 -15.13 -6.72 11.86
N LEU A 39 -14.39 -6.24 10.84
CA LEU A 39 -14.62 -4.91 10.30
C LEU A 39 -16.02 -4.77 9.71
N ASP A 40 -16.51 -3.53 9.70
CA ASP A 40 -17.69 -3.19 8.89
C ASP A 40 -17.46 -3.59 7.42
N PRO A 41 -18.47 -4.10 6.70
CA PRO A 41 -18.33 -4.56 5.32
C PRO A 41 -17.76 -3.50 4.36
N LYS A 42 -18.07 -2.21 4.58
CA LYS A 42 -17.54 -1.13 3.74
C LYS A 42 -16.04 -0.90 4.01
N GLU A 43 -15.63 -0.92 5.28
CA GLU A 43 -14.23 -0.82 5.64
C GLU A 43 -13.44 -2.05 5.16
N ALA A 44 -13.96 -3.25 5.34
CA ALA A 44 -13.34 -4.47 4.83
C ALA A 44 -13.14 -4.44 3.31
N GLN A 45 -14.15 -3.94 2.56
CA GLN A 45 -14.04 -3.78 1.12
C GLN A 45 -13.02 -2.70 0.74
N ALA A 46 -12.94 -1.59 1.47
CA ALA A 46 -11.93 -0.55 1.24
C ALA A 46 -10.50 -1.11 1.40
N TRP A 47 -10.25 -1.96 2.38
CA TRP A 47 -8.95 -2.61 2.56
C TRP A 47 -8.62 -3.54 1.40
N ILE A 48 -9.59 -4.35 0.95
CA ILE A 48 -9.43 -5.28 -0.17
C ILE A 48 -9.11 -4.53 -1.46
N ASP A 49 -9.86 -3.47 -1.76
CA ASP A 49 -9.68 -2.67 -2.97
C ASP A 49 -8.34 -1.93 -2.94
N ALA A 50 -7.96 -1.33 -1.81
CA ALA A 50 -6.66 -0.71 -1.65
C ALA A 50 -5.52 -1.72 -1.89
N GLY A 51 -5.64 -2.94 -1.36
CA GLY A 51 -4.69 -4.02 -1.60
C GLY A 51 -4.61 -4.47 -3.04
N ALA A 52 -5.76 -4.61 -3.72
CA ALA A 52 -5.80 -5.02 -5.12
C ALA A 52 -5.23 -3.94 -6.07
N TRP A 53 -5.37 -2.65 -5.73
CA TRP A 53 -5.10 -1.56 -6.67
C TRP A 53 -3.79 -0.81 -6.43
N HIS A 54 -3.12 -0.96 -5.26
CA HIS A 54 -1.95 -0.14 -4.89
C HIS A 54 -0.81 -0.17 -5.90
N ASP A 55 -0.54 -1.33 -6.48
CA ASP A 55 0.55 -1.59 -7.42
C ASP A 55 0.07 -1.78 -8.86
N SER A 56 -1.17 -1.38 -9.19
CA SER A 56 -1.78 -1.61 -10.51
C SER A 56 -1.02 -0.97 -11.68
N LEU A 57 -0.21 0.06 -11.43
CA LEU A 57 0.68 0.70 -12.41
C LEU A 57 2.17 0.51 -12.09
N ARG A 58 2.53 -0.54 -11.32
CA ARG A 58 3.93 -0.72 -10.88
C ARG A 58 4.89 -1.01 -12.03
N ASP A 59 4.41 -1.62 -13.10
CA ASP A 59 5.20 -1.98 -14.27
C ASP A 59 4.81 -1.12 -15.50
N ALA A 60 4.12 0.02 -15.30
CA ALA A 60 3.80 0.99 -16.34
C ALA A 60 5.01 1.83 -16.73
N ASP A 61 5.00 2.40 -17.93
CA ASP A 61 6.05 3.26 -18.43
C ASP A 61 6.14 4.58 -17.67
N GLU A 62 7.34 5.13 -17.52
CA GLU A 62 7.57 6.41 -16.83
C GLU A 62 6.75 7.56 -17.44
N ASP A 63 6.64 7.62 -18.77
CA ASP A 63 5.88 8.64 -19.47
C ASP A 63 4.39 8.59 -19.09
N GLU A 64 3.79 7.39 -19.00
CA GLU A 64 2.41 7.21 -18.53
C GLU A 64 2.25 7.67 -17.07
N LEU A 65 3.19 7.30 -16.20
CA LEU A 65 3.16 7.68 -14.78
C LEU A 65 3.23 9.19 -14.62
N ARG A 66 4.10 9.86 -15.37
CA ARG A 66 4.25 11.33 -15.35
C ARG A 66 3.05 12.05 -15.94
N GLU A 67 2.45 11.54 -17.01
CA GLU A 67 1.22 12.09 -17.58
C GLU A 67 0.05 12.03 -16.57
N LEU A 68 -0.07 10.92 -15.86
CA LEU A 68 -1.13 10.72 -14.86
C LEU A 68 -0.97 11.62 -13.63
N THR A 69 0.26 11.82 -13.17
CA THR A 69 0.56 12.60 -11.96
C THR A 69 0.79 14.08 -12.22
N GLY A 70 1.26 14.46 -13.40
CA GLY A 70 1.77 15.80 -13.70
C GLY A 70 3.11 16.12 -12.99
N ASP A 71 3.74 15.13 -12.36
CA ASP A 71 4.96 15.29 -11.56
C ASP A 71 6.20 14.91 -12.37
N MET A 72 7.10 15.86 -12.59
CA MET A 72 8.33 15.72 -13.35
C MET A 72 9.57 15.58 -12.44
N THR A 73 9.41 15.65 -11.13
CA THR A 73 10.51 15.77 -10.16
C THR A 73 10.66 14.57 -9.24
N THR A 74 9.56 13.92 -8.91
CA THR A 74 9.59 12.71 -8.06
C THR A 74 10.31 11.57 -8.75
N PRO A 75 11.16 10.78 -8.05
CA PRO A 75 11.76 9.58 -8.58
C PRO A 75 10.71 8.61 -9.17
N GLU A 76 11.03 8.01 -10.33
CA GLU A 76 10.12 7.13 -11.07
C GLU A 76 9.53 6.02 -10.20
N GLU A 77 10.38 5.39 -9.37
CA GLU A 77 9.98 4.29 -8.50
C GLU A 77 8.87 4.63 -7.48
N LEU A 78 8.63 5.93 -7.26
CA LEU A 78 7.58 6.44 -6.35
C LEU A 78 6.31 6.88 -7.07
N LEU A 79 6.31 6.97 -8.41
CA LEU A 79 5.19 7.53 -9.17
C LEU A 79 3.99 6.58 -9.32
N HIS A 80 4.20 5.27 -9.26
CA HIS A 80 3.14 4.28 -9.54
C HIS A 80 1.93 4.39 -8.60
N GLY A 81 2.15 4.65 -7.31
CA GLY A 81 1.07 4.85 -6.33
C GLY A 81 0.25 6.12 -6.61
N PRO A 82 0.89 7.30 -6.68
CA PRO A 82 0.21 8.53 -7.09
C PRO A 82 -0.52 8.43 -8.44
N ALA A 83 0.09 7.78 -9.45
CA ALA A 83 -0.51 7.60 -10.76
C ALA A 83 -1.76 6.69 -10.71
N ALA A 84 -1.67 5.56 -9.99
CA ALA A 84 -2.81 4.67 -9.79
C ALA A 84 -3.96 5.38 -9.08
N ALA A 85 -3.69 6.14 -8.02
CA ALA A 85 -4.70 6.92 -7.30
C ALA A 85 -5.34 7.98 -8.21
N ALA A 86 -4.55 8.70 -9.01
CA ALA A 86 -5.07 9.71 -9.95
C ALA A 86 -5.96 9.08 -11.03
N LYS A 87 -5.58 7.92 -11.56
CA LYS A 87 -6.38 7.21 -12.58
C LYS A 87 -7.69 6.69 -12.00
N LEU A 88 -7.66 6.07 -10.81
CA LEU A 88 -8.86 5.63 -10.10
C LEU A 88 -9.83 6.79 -9.81
N GLU A 89 -9.32 7.93 -9.37
CA GLU A 89 -10.12 9.12 -9.11
C GLU A 89 -10.80 9.65 -10.38
N ARG A 90 -10.09 9.69 -11.52
CA ARG A 90 -10.65 10.05 -12.84
C ARG A 90 -11.75 9.10 -13.30
N GLU A 91 -11.67 7.82 -12.93
CA GLU A 91 -12.69 6.80 -13.23
C GLU A 91 -13.83 6.75 -12.22
N GLY A 92 -13.84 7.64 -11.25
CA GLY A 92 -14.96 7.84 -10.34
C GLY A 92 -14.82 7.15 -8.98
N GLU A 93 -13.64 6.66 -8.58
CA GLU A 93 -13.38 6.31 -7.19
C GLU A 93 -13.43 7.59 -6.32
N LYS A 94 -14.19 7.56 -5.23
CA LYS A 94 -14.41 8.72 -4.36
C LYS A 94 -14.04 8.45 -2.89
N ARG A 95 -13.71 7.21 -2.55
CA ARG A 95 -13.29 6.84 -1.20
C ARG A 95 -11.90 7.40 -0.94
N ARG A 96 -11.87 8.49 -0.18
CA ARG A 96 -10.62 9.20 0.10
C ARG A 96 -9.61 8.31 0.82
N ASP A 97 -10.05 7.50 1.76
CA ASP A 97 -9.21 6.56 2.51
C ASP A 97 -8.51 5.54 1.59
N VAL A 98 -9.20 5.04 0.56
CA VAL A 98 -8.63 4.13 -0.45
C VAL A 98 -7.61 4.86 -1.33
N LEU A 99 -7.99 6.04 -1.85
CA LEU A 99 -7.11 6.83 -2.72
C LEU A 99 -5.83 7.27 -2.01
N GLU A 100 -5.93 7.76 -0.78
CA GLU A 100 -4.78 8.17 0.04
C GLU A 100 -3.92 6.96 0.46
N ALA A 101 -4.52 5.81 0.74
CA ALA A 101 -3.79 4.58 1.00
C ALA A 101 -2.91 4.22 -0.20
N ILE A 102 -3.47 4.22 -1.41
CA ILE A 102 -2.77 3.88 -2.65
C ILE A 102 -1.70 4.93 -2.98
N ARG A 103 -2.04 6.21 -2.91
CA ARG A 103 -1.17 7.34 -3.25
C ARG A 103 0.15 7.31 -2.48
N TYR A 104 0.08 7.03 -1.18
CA TYR A 104 1.22 7.13 -0.28
C TYR A 104 1.78 5.79 0.20
N HIS A 105 1.31 4.64 -0.32
CA HIS A 105 1.70 3.32 0.21
C HIS A 105 3.21 3.07 0.26
N THR A 106 3.99 3.73 -0.60
CA THR A 106 5.46 3.59 -0.63
C THR A 106 6.15 4.43 0.44
N VAL A 107 5.75 5.69 0.58
CA VAL A 107 6.42 6.67 1.46
C VAL A 107 5.75 6.84 2.82
N GLY A 108 4.46 6.53 2.91
CA GLY A 108 3.66 6.71 4.12
C GLY A 108 2.98 8.09 4.21
N SER A 109 1.99 8.21 5.09
CA SER A 109 1.33 9.49 5.38
C SER A 109 0.94 9.59 6.86
N PRO A 110 1.16 10.75 7.51
CA PRO A 110 0.71 10.99 8.88
C PRO A 110 -0.82 11.06 9.02
N ASP A 111 -1.51 11.34 7.91
CA ASP A 111 -2.96 11.57 7.89
C ASP A 111 -3.77 10.30 7.59
N TRP A 112 -3.11 9.16 7.50
CA TRP A 112 -3.79 7.91 7.20
C TRP A 112 -4.77 7.48 8.29
N GLU A 113 -5.95 7.12 7.84
CA GLU A 113 -6.88 6.28 8.57
C GLU A 113 -6.44 4.81 8.53
N ARG A 114 -7.30 3.89 8.99
CA ARG A 114 -6.94 2.47 9.12
C ARG A 114 -6.62 1.80 7.79
N THR A 115 -7.28 2.20 6.69
CA THR A 115 -7.04 1.64 5.35
C THR A 115 -5.59 1.82 4.90
N GLY A 116 -5.05 3.03 5.01
CA GLY A 116 -3.65 3.31 4.64
C GLY A 116 -2.64 2.57 5.52
N LYS A 117 -2.86 2.57 6.82
CA LYS A 117 -2.02 1.84 7.78
C LYS A 117 -2.03 0.33 7.52
N ALA A 118 -3.22 -0.24 7.23
CA ALA A 118 -3.37 -1.65 6.93
C ALA A 118 -2.64 -2.04 5.64
N LEU A 119 -2.82 -1.27 4.57
CA LEU A 119 -2.12 -1.49 3.30
C LEU A 119 -0.59 -1.43 3.49
N TYR A 120 -0.09 -0.41 4.18
CA TYR A 120 1.34 -0.25 4.43
C TYR A 120 1.95 -1.43 5.20
N MET A 121 1.22 -1.96 6.19
CA MET A 121 1.62 -3.18 6.89
C MET A 121 1.55 -4.40 5.99
N ALA A 122 0.48 -4.58 5.22
CA ALA A 122 0.29 -5.76 4.39
C ALA A 122 1.33 -5.85 3.27
N ASP A 123 1.66 -4.73 2.62
CA ASP A 123 2.72 -4.67 1.62
C ASP A 123 4.09 -5.08 2.19
N TYR A 124 4.39 -4.66 3.42
CA TYR A 124 5.62 -5.03 4.09
C TYR A 124 5.61 -6.47 4.61
N LEU A 125 4.49 -6.96 5.16
CA LEU A 125 4.40 -8.24 5.89
C LEU A 125 3.98 -9.43 5.02
N GLU A 126 3.62 -9.23 3.73
CA GLU A 126 3.16 -10.33 2.88
C GLU A 126 4.21 -11.47 2.80
N PRO A 127 3.77 -12.74 2.78
CA PRO A 127 4.66 -13.89 3.02
C PRO A 127 5.66 -14.18 1.90
N GLY A 128 5.52 -13.58 0.71
CA GLY A 128 6.45 -13.77 -0.40
C GLY A 128 7.78 -13.02 -0.27
N ARG A 129 7.88 -12.09 0.68
CA ARG A 129 9.14 -11.37 0.95
C ARG A 129 10.17 -12.31 1.59
N LYS A 130 11.44 -12.24 1.15
CA LYS A 130 12.48 -13.23 1.52
C LYS A 130 13.25 -12.90 2.80
N PHE A 131 13.21 -11.67 3.29
CA PHE A 131 13.96 -11.20 4.47
C PHE A 131 13.12 -11.30 5.75
N SER A 132 13.76 -11.53 6.91
CA SER A 132 13.13 -11.58 8.24
C SER A 132 11.78 -12.31 8.29
N ARG A 133 11.71 -13.50 7.70
CA ARG A 133 10.43 -14.21 7.45
C ARG A 133 9.68 -14.53 8.74
N GLU A 134 10.39 -14.96 9.78
CA GLU A 134 9.79 -15.33 11.06
C GLU A 134 9.21 -14.12 11.78
N ASP A 135 9.97 -13.01 11.88
CA ASP A 135 9.51 -11.77 12.51
C ASP A 135 8.29 -11.20 11.79
N ARG A 136 8.31 -11.23 10.46
CA ARG A 136 7.21 -10.73 9.64
C ARG A 136 5.96 -11.58 9.74
N PHE A 137 6.11 -12.89 9.76
CA PHE A 137 5.01 -13.82 10.01
C PHE A 137 4.39 -13.58 11.40
N PHE A 138 5.24 -13.46 12.43
CA PHE A 138 4.78 -13.14 13.78
C PHE A 138 4.03 -11.80 13.82
N LEU A 139 4.58 -10.73 13.25
CA LEU A 139 3.93 -9.43 13.21
C LEU A 139 2.60 -9.46 12.45
N ALA A 140 2.55 -10.15 11.31
CA ALA A 140 1.32 -10.29 10.55
C ALA A 140 0.19 -10.96 11.38
N ALA A 141 0.54 -11.96 12.19
CA ALA A 141 -0.40 -12.60 13.10
C ALA A 141 -0.86 -11.68 14.26
N GLN A 142 -0.05 -10.68 14.64
CA GLN A 142 -0.39 -9.73 15.71
C GLN A 142 -1.26 -8.56 15.24
N VAL A 143 -1.34 -8.27 13.95
CA VAL A 143 -2.12 -7.12 13.43
C VAL A 143 -3.55 -7.07 13.96
N PRO A 144 -4.35 -8.18 13.94
CA PRO A 144 -5.72 -8.13 14.45
C PRO A 144 -5.85 -7.82 15.95
N HIS A 145 -4.79 -8.06 16.71
CA HIS A 145 -4.80 -7.91 18.19
C HIS A 145 -4.13 -6.64 18.67
N SER A 146 -3.20 -6.08 17.90
CA SER A 146 -2.34 -4.97 18.29
C SER A 146 -2.03 -4.04 17.14
N PHE A 147 -3.05 -3.63 16.38
CA PHE A 147 -2.97 -2.92 15.10
C PHE A 147 -1.99 -1.74 15.11
N ASP A 148 -2.19 -0.78 16.02
CA ASP A 148 -1.34 0.43 16.06
C ASP A 148 0.08 0.15 16.55
N ALA A 149 0.26 -0.84 17.43
CA ALA A 149 1.60 -1.24 17.88
C ALA A 149 2.40 -1.90 16.76
N VAL A 150 1.77 -2.80 15.98
CA VAL A 150 2.40 -3.42 14.81
C VAL A 150 2.68 -2.38 13.74
N PHE A 151 1.75 -1.46 13.48
CA PHE A 151 1.96 -0.38 12.52
C PHE A 151 3.21 0.44 12.87
N ARG A 152 3.33 0.88 14.12
CA ARG A 152 4.52 1.61 14.61
C ARG A 152 5.80 0.80 14.41
N GLN A 153 5.76 -0.50 14.68
CA GLN A 153 6.92 -1.38 14.51
C GLN A 153 7.32 -1.53 13.04
N VAL A 154 6.34 -1.67 12.14
CA VAL A 154 6.60 -1.74 10.68
C VAL A 154 7.20 -0.43 10.17
N VAL A 155 6.66 0.73 10.58
CA VAL A 155 7.23 2.04 10.21
C VAL A 155 8.68 2.12 10.68
N ARG A 156 8.97 1.72 11.92
CA ARG A 156 10.33 1.70 12.46
C ARG A 156 11.27 0.81 11.62
N PHE A 157 10.85 -0.40 11.30
CA PHE A 157 11.68 -1.32 10.51
C PHE A 157 12.00 -0.78 9.11
N ARG A 158 11.01 -0.17 8.45
CA ARG A 158 11.23 0.45 7.13
C ARG A 158 12.21 1.62 7.21
N LEU A 159 12.10 2.46 8.24
CA LEU A 159 13.04 3.55 8.49
C LEU A 159 14.45 3.03 8.79
N ASP A 160 14.59 2.08 9.72
CA ASP A 160 15.87 1.48 10.08
C ASP A 160 16.56 0.91 8.84
N TRP A 161 15.80 0.23 7.97
CA TRP A 161 16.33 -0.29 6.71
C TRP A 161 16.79 0.84 5.78
N SER A 162 15.98 1.87 5.56
CA SER A 162 16.35 2.99 4.69
C SER A 162 17.62 3.69 5.16
N VAL A 163 17.75 3.91 6.47
CA VAL A 163 18.94 4.54 7.05
C VAL A 163 20.18 3.64 6.87
N ARG A 164 20.08 2.35 7.11
CA ARG A 164 21.21 1.41 6.95
C ARG A 164 21.71 1.31 5.52
N GLU A 165 20.77 1.32 4.55
CA GLU A 165 21.10 1.23 3.12
C GLU A 165 21.51 2.59 2.53
N GLY A 166 21.46 3.68 3.32
CA GLY A 166 21.77 5.02 2.84
C GLY A 166 20.74 5.59 1.87
N ASN A 167 19.50 5.06 1.89
CA ASN A 167 18.42 5.57 1.06
C ASN A 167 17.90 6.92 1.57
N PRO A 168 17.44 7.81 0.68
CA PRO A 168 16.85 9.07 1.10
C PRO A 168 15.57 8.84 1.93
N LEU A 169 15.36 9.69 2.92
CA LEU A 169 14.11 9.76 3.67
C LEU A 169 13.23 10.86 3.07
N PHE A 170 12.08 10.49 2.55
CA PHE A 170 11.13 11.43 1.98
C PHE A 170 10.39 12.21 3.07
N PRO A 171 9.96 13.46 2.80
CA PRO A 171 9.26 14.29 3.78
C PRO A 171 8.05 13.60 4.41
N GLU A 172 7.26 12.87 3.61
CA GLU A 172 6.09 12.11 4.05
C GLU A 172 6.47 11.02 5.06
N THR A 173 7.56 10.28 4.79
CA THR A 173 8.07 9.25 5.69
C THR A 173 8.51 9.84 7.03
N VAL A 174 9.18 10.98 7.01
CA VAL A 174 9.61 11.69 8.22
C VAL A 174 8.38 12.22 8.99
N ALA A 175 7.41 12.79 8.29
CA ALA A 175 6.17 13.28 8.89
C ALA A 175 5.37 12.14 9.55
N LEU A 176 5.23 11.01 8.85
CA LEU A 176 4.61 9.80 9.42
C LEU A 176 5.31 9.38 10.71
N TRP A 177 6.64 9.23 10.69
CA TRP A 177 7.38 8.84 11.89
C TRP A 177 7.16 9.81 13.06
N ASN A 178 7.21 11.10 12.79
CA ASN A 178 7.01 12.13 13.79
C ASN A 178 5.59 12.13 14.41
N SER A 179 4.57 11.71 13.63
CA SER A 179 3.19 11.57 14.12
C SER A 179 2.96 10.40 15.08
N LEU A 180 3.90 9.45 15.12
CA LEU A 180 3.79 8.23 15.95
C LEU A 180 4.46 8.35 17.35
N ARG A 181 4.95 9.51 17.70
CA ARG A 181 5.61 9.78 18.99
C ARG A 181 4.61 9.97 20.11
#